data_497ded3fbcddd523ea3e935ec60314d1
#
_entry.id   497ded3fbcddd523ea3e935ec60314d1
#
_cell.length_a   1.000
_cell.length_b   1.000
_cell.length_c   1.000
_cell.angle_alpha   90.00
_cell.angle_beta   90.00
_cell.angle_gamma   90.00
#
_symmetry.space_group_name_H-M   'P 1'
#
loop_
_entity.id
_entity.type
_entity.pdbx_description
1 polymer ?
#
loop_
_entity_poly.entity_id
_entity_poly.type
_entity_poly.pdbx_seq_one_letter_code
_entity_poly.pdbx_strand_id
1 'polypeptide(L)'
;MLEASRDLEKAKSNNGFNATLTAAFGLSNRGNQPLDIYRKPQDREFIELEFSIPIMDWGRSKSRTATAKANLQLAQQTVEQDKMSFEQEVYTQVTLMGMLQQQVNLTARADEIAAQRFQIAQDRFLLSDLSITDLSIAIQEKDRAKRDYILALRDYWRAYYTLRLLTLYDFEQNRKIE
;
A
#
# COMPACT_ATOMS: atom_id res chain seq x y z
N MET A 1 -12.98 1.13 8.65
CA MET A 1 -13.73 1.79 9.76
C MET A 1 -15.17 2.09 9.40
N LEU A 2 -15.48 2.80 8.30
CA LEU A 2 -16.86 3.15 7.92
C LEU A 2 -17.78 1.93 7.75
N GLU A 3 -17.30 0.84 7.16
CA GLU A 3 -18.07 -0.39 7.02
C GLU A 3 -18.41 -1.02 8.38
N ALA A 4 -17.43 -1.13 9.28
CA ALA A 4 -17.65 -1.69 10.60
C ALA A 4 -18.60 -0.83 11.46
N SER A 5 -18.57 0.50 11.33
CA SER A 5 -19.52 1.38 12.00
C SER A 5 -20.95 1.22 11.43
N ARG A 6 -21.07 1.11 10.11
CA ARG A 6 -22.36 0.83 9.43
C ARG A 6 -22.92 -0.52 9.87
N ASP A 7 -22.07 -1.55 9.97
CA ASP A 7 -22.51 -2.89 10.37
C ASP A 7 -22.97 -2.91 11.84
N LEU A 8 -22.36 -2.12 12.72
CA LEU A 8 -22.84 -1.94 14.08
C LEU A 8 -24.22 -1.27 14.11
N GLU A 9 -24.43 -0.19 13.34
CA GLU A 9 -25.74 0.47 13.28
C GLU A 9 -26.80 -0.45 12.65
N LYS A 10 -26.44 -1.21 11.61
CA LYS A 10 -27.32 -2.23 11.02
C LYS A 10 -27.66 -3.34 12.01
N ALA A 11 -26.69 -3.81 12.81
CA ALA A 11 -26.94 -4.82 13.84
C ALA A 11 -27.88 -4.31 14.93
N LYS A 12 -27.78 -3.02 15.31
CA LYS A 12 -28.71 -2.37 16.26
C LYS A 12 -30.11 -2.22 15.66
N SER A 13 -30.21 -1.74 14.41
CA SER A 13 -31.48 -1.51 13.73
C SER A 13 -32.26 -2.80 13.49
N ASN A 14 -31.56 -3.88 13.06
CA ASN A 14 -32.20 -5.17 12.78
C ASN A 14 -32.68 -5.92 14.05
N ASN A 15 -32.39 -5.41 15.22
CA ASN A 15 -32.85 -5.98 16.50
C ASN A 15 -34.25 -5.48 16.91
N GLY A 16 -34.83 -4.53 16.17
CA GLY A 16 -36.13 -3.93 16.46
C GLY A 16 -37.22 -4.38 15.50
N PHE A 17 -38.18 -3.51 15.32
CA PHE A 17 -39.25 -3.63 14.35
C PHE A 17 -38.70 -3.52 12.93
N ASN A 18 -39.04 -4.50 12.09
CA ASN A 18 -38.70 -4.49 10.66
C ASN A 18 -39.98 -4.54 9.84
N ALA A 19 -40.07 -3.69 8.82
CA ALA A 19 -41.11 -3.69 7.83
C ALA A 19 -40.51 -3.90 6.44
N THR A 20 -40.98 -4.88 5.70
CA THR A 20 -40.57 -5.17 4.33
C THR A 20 -41.73 -4.95 3.38
N LEU A 21 -41.56 -4.07 2.41
CA LEU A 21 -42.49 -3.86 1.31
C LEU A 21 -41.96 -4.56 0.07
N THR A 22 -42.71 -5.55 -0.40
CA THR A 22 -42.42 -6.26 -1.66
C THR A 22 -43.48 -5.91 -2.67
N ALA A 23 -43.06 -5.38 -3.82
CA ALA A 23 -43.94 -5.14 -4.97
C ALA A 23 -43.43 -5.94 -6.15
N ALA A 24 -44.30 -6.70 -6.80
CA ALA A 24 -43.95 -7.42 -8.00
C ALA A 24 -45.03 -7.15 -9.08
N PHE A 25 -44.54 -6.85 -10.28
CA PHE A 25 -45.32 -6.60 -11.48
C PHE A 25 -44.80 -7.55 -12.56
N GLY A 26 -45.69 -8.25 -13.23
CA GLY A 26 -45.27 -9.18 -14.27
C GLY A 26 -46.45 -9.90 -14.93
N LEU A 27 -46.11 -10.65 -15.97
CA LEU A 27 -47.04 -11.52 -16.64
C LEU A 27 -46.79 -12.93 -16.15
N SER A 28 -47.83 -13.66 -15.79
CA SER A 28 -47.76 -15.07 -15.48
C SER A 28 -48.74 -15.87 -16.34
N ASN A 29 -48.38 -17.07 -16.72
CA ASN A 29 -49.30 -17.96 -17.40
C ASN A 29 -49.07 -19.42 -16.95
N ARG A 30 -50.13 -20.22 -16.95
CA ARG A 30 -50.04 -21.65 -16.71
C ARG A 30 -50.61 -22.37 -17.94
N GLY A 31 -49.87 -23.28 -18.53
CA GLY A 31 -50.29 -24.09 -19.61
C GLY A 31 -49.68 -25.49 -19.53
N ASN A 32 -50.39 -26.50 -20.06
CA ASN A 32 -49.88 -27.88 -20.13
C ASN A 32 -48.92 -28.08 -21.30
N GLN A 33 -48.82 -27.12 -22.20
CA GLN A 33 -47.91 -27.15 -23.36
C GLN A 33 -47.04 -25.88 -23.40
N PRO A 34 -45.80 -25.96 -23.88
CA PRO A 34 -44.90 -24.81 -23.91
C PRO A 34 -45.44 -23.57 -24.68
N LEU A 35 -46.26 -23.80 -25.73
CA LEU A 35 -46.87 -22.72 -26.53
C LEU A 35 -48.06 -22.05 -25.83
N ASP A 36 -48.71 -22.69 -24.89
CA ASP A 36 -49.83 -22.10 -24.15
C ASP A 36 -49.36 -20.98 -23.19
N ILE A 37 -48.14 -21.02 -22.78
CA ILE A 37 -47.54 -20.00 -21.89
C ILE A 37 -47.57 -18.61 -22.54
N TYR A 38 -47.47 -18.53 -23.86
CA TYR A 38 -47.42 -17.27 -24.61
C TYR A 38 -48.79 -16.79 -25.14
N ARG A 39 -49.81 -17.68 -25.13
CA ARG A 39 -51.08 -17.36 -25.78
C ARG A 39 -52.05 -16.51 -24.98
N LYS A 40 -52.01 -16.56 -23.64
CA LYS A 40 -52.90 -15.80 -22.76
C LYS A 40 -52.16 -15.40 -21.49
N PRO A 41 -51.23 -14.42 -21.56
CA PRO A 41 -50.58 -13.95 -20.36
C PRO A 41 -51.61 -13.31 -19.43
N GLN A 42 -51.49 -13.62 -18.16
CA GLN A 42 -52.31 -12.99 -17.09
C GLN A 42 -51.42 -11.99 -16.36
N ASP A 43 -51.95 -10.80 -16.13
CA ASP A 43 -51.29 -9.78 -15.30
C ASP A 43 -51.18 -10.32 -13.87
N ARG A 44 -49.98 -10.23 -13.30
CA ARG A 44 -49.75 -10.59 -11.93
C ARG A 44 -49.10 -9.38 -11.24
N GLU A 45 -49.91 -8.71 -10.45
CA GLU A 45 -49.51 -7.59 -9.65
C GLU A 45 -49.78 -7.93 -8.19
N PHE A 46 -48.78 -7.76 -7.33
CA PHE A 46 -49.05 -7.81 -5.90
C PHE A 46 -48.14 -6.85 -5.14
N ILE A 47 -48.69 -6.32 -4.06
CA ILE A 47 -47.99 -5.54 -3.07
C ILE A 47 -48.16 -6.25 -1.74
N GLU A 48 -47.08 -6.61 -1.11
CA GLU A 48 -47.02 -7.28 0.18
C GLU A 48 -46.27 -6.41 1.18
N LEU A 49 -46.87 -6.18 2.34
CA LEU A 49 -46.25 -5.48 3.45
C LEU A 49 -46.13 -6.45 4.63
N GLU A 50 -44.89 -6.86 4.90
CA GLU A 50 -44.55 -7.76 5.99
C GLU A 50 -44.03 -6.98 7.19
N PHE A 51 -44.54 -7.27 8.39
CA PHE A 51 -44.05 -6.71 9.65
C PHE A 51 -43.43 -7.84 10.48
N SER A 52 -42.19 -7.65 10.92
CA SER A 52 -41.47 -8.59 11.78
C SER A 52 -41.09 -7.91 13.10
N ILE A 53 -41.63 -8.44 14.19
CA ILE A 53 -41.35 -7.96 15.56
C ILE A 53 -40.78 -9.11 16.36
N PRO A 54 -39.49 -9.08 16.77
CA PRO A 54 -38.94 -10.11 17.61
C PRO A 54 -39.45 -9.95 19.06
N ILE A 55 -40.32 -10.88 19.51
CA ILE A 55 -40.89 -10.85 20.86
C ILE A 55 -39.88 -11.47 21.85
N MET A 56 -39.21 -12.55 21.47
CA MET A 56 -38.20 -13.22 22.28
C MET A 56 -37.12 -13.85 21.38
N ASP A 57 -35.87 -13.49 21.56
CA ASP A 57 -34.76 -13.91 20.70
C ASP A 57 -33.63 -14.66 21.46
N TRP A 58 -33.83 -14.98 22.74
CA TRP A 58 -32.91 -15.71 23.61
C TRP A 58 -31.49 -15.07 23.64
N GLY A 59 -31.41 -13.75 23.57
CA GLY A 59 -30.17 -13.00 23.61
C GLY A 59 -29.41 -12.92 22.26
N ARG A 60 -30.00 -13.40 21.17
CA ARG A 60 -29.39 -13.37 19.82
C ARG A 60 -29.11 -11.94 19.35
N SER A 61 -30.00 -11.01 19.58
CA SER A 61 -29.81 -9.57 19.28
C SER A 61 -28.64 -8.97 20.03
N LYS A 62 -28.55 -9.25 21.33
CA LYS A 62 -27.44 -8.81 22.18
C LYS A 62 -26.10 -9.37 21.69
N SER A 63 -26.07 -10.66 21.34
CA SER A 63 -24.87 -11.31 20.80
C SER A 63 -24.44 -10.70 19.47
N ARG A 64 -25.38 -10.48 18.51
CA ARG A 64 -25.10 -9.83 17.22
C ARG A 64 -24.52 -8.43 17.39
N THR A 65 -25.12 -7.62 18.27
CA THR A 65 -24.61 -6.26 18.55
C THR A 65 -23.25 -6.30 19.23
N ALA A 66 -23.01 -7.25 20.15
CA ALA A 66 -21.71 -7.43 20.79
C ALA A 66 -20.62 -7.82 19.77
N THR A 67 -20.92 -8.73 18.85
CA THR A 67 -20.01 -9.13 17.77
C THR A 67 -19.70 -7.94 16.86
N ALA A 68 -20.72 -7.20 16.40
CA ALA A 68 -20.53 -6.02 15.54
C ALA A 68 -19.69 -4.92 16.25
N LYS A 69 -19.90 -4.74 17.57
CA LYS A 69 -19.09 -3.82 18.37
C LYS A 69 -17.63 -4.28 18.49
N ALA A 70 -17.40 -5.57 18.70
CA ALA A 70 -16.05 -6.13 18.73
C ALA A 70 -15.33 -5.98 17.39
N ASN A 71 -16.04 -6.19 16.28
CA ASN A 71 -15.51 -5.99 14.92
C ASN A 71 -15.15 -4.51 14.67
N LEU A 72 -15.95 -3.57 15.18
CA LEU A 72 -15.62 -2.14 15.10
C LEU A 72 -14.34 -1.82 15.88
N GLN A 73 -14.22 -2.35 17.11
CA GLN A 73 -13.01 -2.18 17.91
C GLN A 73 -11.78 -2.79 17.23
N LEU A 74 -11.92 -3.98 16.63
CA LEU A 74 -10.84 -4.60 15.86
C LEU A 74 -10.44 -3.72 14.69
N ALA A 75 -11.40 -3.21 13.90
CA ALA A 75 -11.11 -2.30 12.79
C ALA A 75 -10.42 -1.00 13.23
N GLN A 76 -10.78 -0.47 14.41
CA GLN A 76 -10.11 0.70 14.99
C GLN A 76 -8.66 0.40 15.36
N GLN A 77 -8.42 -0.73 16.03
CA GLN A 77 -7.06 -1.15 16.43
C GLN A 77 -6.18 -1.45 15.21
N THR A 78 -6.76 -2.07 14.15
CA THR A 78 -6.02 -2.32 12.90
C THR A 78 -5.57 -1.01 12.26
N VAL A 79 -6.45 -0.01 12.16
CA VAL A 79 -6.07 1.30 11.60
C VAL A 79 -4.99 1.99 12.43
N GLU A 80 -5.04 1.89 13.76
CA GLU A 80 -4.01 2.46 14.63
C GLU A 80 -2.67 1.73 14.47
N GLN A 81 -2.70 0.40 14.35
CA GLN A 81 -1.50 -0.39 14.06
C GLN A 81 -0.90 -0.04 12.70
N ASP A 82 -1.73 0.08 11.66
CA ASP A 82 -1.28 0.46 10.31
C ASP A 82 -0.62 1.84 10.33
N LYS A 83 -1.19 2.78 11.08
CA LYS A 83 -0.63 4.12 11.25
C LYS A 83 0.75 4.09 11.91
N MET A 84 0.88 3.33 13.03
CA MET A 84 2.18 3.18 13.70
C MET A 84 3.22 2.50 12.79
N SER A 85 2.81 1.49 12.03
CA SER A 85 3.68 0.80 11.08
C SER A 85 4.16 1.74 9.97
N PHE A 86 3.26 2.57 9.45
CA PHE A 86 3.59 3.59 8.45
C PHE A 86 4.57 4.63 9.01
N GLU A 87 4.34 5.16 10.20
CA GLU A 87 5.24 6.11 10.86
C GLU A 87 6.63 5.50 11.07
N GLN A 88 6.69 4.23 11.48
CA GLN A 88 7.95 3.49 11.65
C GLN A 88 8.68 3.30 10.30
N GLU A 89 7.95 3.00 9.24
CA GLU A 89 8.52 2.85 7.90
C GLU A 89 9.12 4.17 7.39
N VAL A 90 8.39 5.28 7.54
CA VAL A 90 8.89 6.63 7.19
C VAL A 90 10.15 6.94 7.97
N TYR A 91 10.16 6.72 9.28
CA TYR A 91 11.34 6.97 10.13
C TYR A 91 12.55 6.12 9.68
N THR A 92 12.32 4.86 9.35
CA THR A 92 13.37 3.96 8.87
C THR A 92 13.94 4.45 7.53
N GLN A 93 13.09 4.87 6.59
CA GLN A 93 13.53 5.38 5.29
C GLN A 93 14.30 6.70 5.41
N VAL A 94 13.89 7.60 6.30
CA VAL A 94 14.62 8.85 6.56
C VAL A 94 16.01 8.57 7.14
N THR A 95 16.11 7.64 8.08
CA THR A 95 17.38 7.22 8.67
C THR A 95 18.30 6.59 7.62
N LEU A 96 17.75 5.68 6.80
CA LEU A 96 18.47 5.04 5.70
C LEU A 96 19.00 6.09 4.70
N MET A 97 18.19 7.07 4.34
CA MET A 97 18.59 8.14 3.42
C MET A 97 19.77 8.95 3.99
N GLY A 98 19.75 9.25 5.28
CA GLY A 98 20.89 9.93 5.96
C GLY A 98 22.18 9.12 5.88
N MET A 99 22.12 7.81 6.11
CA MET A 99 23.28 6.92 5.97
C MET A 99 23.79 6.83 4.52
N LEU A 100 22.89 6.71 3.55
CA LEU A 100 23.24 6.65 2.14
C LEU A 100 23.85 7.98 1.64
N GLN A 101 23.42 9.10 2.14
CA GLN A 101 24.03 10.40 1.84
C GLN A 101 25.50 10.44 2.33
N GLN A 102 25.77 9.94 3.54
CA GLN A 102 27.14 9.84 4.04
C GLN A 102 27.98 8.88 3.19
N GLN A 103 27.39 7.74 2.77
CA GLN A 103 28.03 6.77 1.89
C GLN A 103 28.41 7.38 0.54
N VAL A 104 27.51 8.18 -0.08
CA VAL A 104 27.83 8.91 -1.33
C VAL A 104 29.03 9.84 -1.13
N ASN A 105 29.05 10.61 -0.04
CA ASN A 105 30.15 11.54 0.24
C ASN A 105 31.47 10.80 0.46
N LEU A 106 31.44 9.65 1.15
CA LEU A 106 32.63 8.82 1.40
C LEU A 106 33.16 8.23 0.11
N THR A 107 32.29 7.63 -0.70
CA THR A 107 32.68 6.99 -1.97
C THR A 107 33.10 8.01 -3.02
N ALA A 108 32.53 9.22 -3.04
CA ALA A 108 32.97 10.32 -3.90
C ALA A 108 34.42 10.72 -3.58
N ARG A 109 34.75 10.85 -2.30
CA ARG A 109 36.15 11.12 -1.89
C ARG A 109 37.09 9.98 -2.23
N ALA A 110 36.66 8.73 -2.06
CA ALA A 110 37.46 7.56 -2.43
C ALA A 110 37.74 7.52 -3.94
N ASP A 111 36.74 7.83 -4.77
CA ASP A 111 36.89 7.94 -6.23
C ASP A 111 37.91 9.03 -6.61
N GLU A 112 37.83 10.21 -5.99
CA GLU A 112 38.79 11.30 -6.20
C GLU A 112 40.23 10.90 -5.83
N ILE A 113 40.40 10.31 -4.64
CA ILE A 113 41.74 9.85 -4.19
C ILE A 113 42.30 8.77 -5.11
N ALA A 114 41.47 7.81 -5.52
CA ALA A 114 41.86 6.76 -6.43
C ALA A 114 42.26 7.30 -7.82
N ALA A 115 41.56 8.31 -8.32
CA ALA A 115 41.89 9.00 -9.55
C ALA A 115 43.25 9.73 -9.45
N GLN A 116 43.52 10.42 -8.34
CA GLN A 116 44.78 11.08 -8.08
C GLN A 116 45.97 10.09 -7.98
N ARG A 117 45.74 8.97 -7.27
CA ARG A 117 46.74 7.89 -7.18
C ARG A 117 47.06 7.28 -8.54
N PHE A 118 46.06 7.05 -9.36
CA PHE A 118 46.25 6.58 -10.73
C PHE A 118 47.09 7.55 -11.56
N GLN A 119 46.79 8.87 -11.46
CA GLN A 119 47.56 9.89 -12.19
C GLN A 119 49.05 9.87 -11.77
N ILE A 120 49.33 9.82 -10.47
CA ILE A 120 50.68 9.72 -9.95
C ILE A 120 51.36 8.43 -10.43
N ALA A 121 50.67 7.29 -10.39
CA ALA A 121 51.20 6.02 -10.87
C ALA A 121 51.52 6.04 -12.36
N GLN A 122 50.66 6.70 -13.16
CA GLN A 122 50.90 6.87 -14.61
C GLN A 122 52.13 7.74 -14.87
N ASP A 123 52.29 8.86 -14.18
CA ASP A 123 53.44 9.76 -14.33
C ASP A 123 54.75 9.06 -13.96
N ARG A 124 54.76 8.29 -12.86
CA ARG A 124 55.94 7.52 -12.42
C ARG A 124 56.25 6.38 -13.38
N PHE A 125 55.25 5.71 -13.96
CA PHE A 125 55.45 4.69 -14.99
C PHE A 125 56.11 5.28 -16.23
N LEU A 126 55.72 6.46 -16.67
CA LEU A 126 56.36 7.14 -17.83
C LEU A 126 57.83 7.49 -17.58
N LEU A 127 58.18 7.73 -16.31
CA LEU A 127 59.55 7.96 -15.88
C LEU A 127 60.33 6.65 -15.63
N SER A 128 59.75 5.47 -15.91
CA SER A 128 60.31 4.15 -15.62
C SER A 128 60.59 3.86 -14.14
N ASP A 129 59.89 4.60 -13.23
CA ASP A 129 60.00 4.49 -11.77
C ASP A 129 58.88 3.64 -11.15
N LEU A 130 58.06 2.98 -11.95
CA LEU A 130 56.94 2.14 -11.50
C LEU A 130 56.82 0.91 -12.42
N SER A 131 56.50 -0.26 -11.83
CA SER A 131 56.24 -1.46 -12.64
C SER A 131 54.85 -1.42 -13.33
N ILE A 132 54.72 -2.19 -14.43
CA ILE A 132 53.42 -2.33 -15.12
C ILE A 132 52.38 -3.00 -14.21
N THR A 133 52.79 -3.85 -13.28
CA THR A 133 51.92 -4.49 -12.29
C THR A 133 51.33 -3.46 -11.34
N ASP A 134 52.14 -2.55 -10.82
CA ASP A 134 51.67 -1.49 -9.92
C ASP A 134 50.75 -0.49 -10.63
N LEU A 135 51.03 -0.14 -11.89
CA LEU A 135 50.15 0.66 -12.71
C LEU A 135 48.78 -0.05 -12.92
N SER A 136 48.81 -1.35 -13.19
CA SER A 136 47.58 -2.15 -13.36
C SER A 136 46.75 -2.17 -12.07
N ILE A 137 47.39 -2.27 -10.90
CA ILE A 137 46.72 -2.18 -9.61
C ILE A 137 46.07 -0.81 -9.44
N ALA A 138 46.75 0.29 -9.74
CA ALA A 138 46.22 1.63 -9.65
C ALA A 138 44.99 1.86 -10.59
N ILE A 139 45.00 1.26 -11.79
CA ILE A 139 43.84 1.27 -12.70
C ILE A 139 42.66 0.53 -12.07
N GLN A 140 42.89 -0.68 -11.55
CA GLN A 140 41.82 -1.47 -10.91
C GLN A 140 41.21 -0.77 -9.69
N GLU A 141 42.06 -0.17 -8.84
CA GLU A 141 41.60 0.61 -7.68
C GLU A 141 40.72 1.80 -8.10
N LYS A 142 41.17 2.57 -9.11
CA LYS A 142 40.38 3.69 -9.66
C LYS A 142 39.03 3.23 -10.20
N ASP A 143 39.04 2.15 -11.00
CA ASP A 143 37.80 1.65 -11.59
C ASP A 143 36.85 1.06 -10.55
N ARG A 144 37.42 0.43 -9.48
CA ARG A 144 36.62 -0.05 -8.36
C ARG A 144 35.99 1.12 -7.58
N ALA A 145 36.77 2.12 -7.21
CA ALA A 145 36.28 3.27 -6.49
C ALA A 145 35.18 4.01 -7.28
N LYS A 146 35.33 4.13 -8.60
CA LYS A 146 34.32 4.71 -9.49
C LYS A 146 33.02 3.92 -9.49
N ARG A 147 33.10 2.59 -9.58
CA ARG A 147 31.91 1.73 -9.51
C ARG A 147 31.22 1.86 -8.15
N ASP A 148 31.97 1.87 -7.05
CA ASP A 148 31.43 1.97 -5.71
C ASP A 148 30.70 3.32 -5.51
N TYR A 149 31.24 4.42 -6.04
CA TYR A 149 30.58 5.72 -6.04
C TYR A 149 29.26 5.71 -6.84
N ILE A 150 29.24 5.13 -8.04
CA ILE A 150 28.04 5.04 -8.87
C ILE A 150 26.97 4.18 -8.19
N LEU A 151 27.36 3.09 -7.53
CA LEU A 151 26.45 2.24 -6.77
C LEU A 151 25.85 2.98 -5.57
N ALA A 152 26.67 3.70 -4.81
CA ALA A 152 26.20 4.51 -3.69
C ALA A 152 25.21 5.61 -4.15
N LEU A 153 25.51 6.28 -5.27
CA LEU A 153 24.65 7.30 -5.85
C LEU A 153 23.29 6.70 -6.31
N ARG A 154 23.33 5.53 -6.93
CA ARG A 154 22.11 4.80 -7.32
C ARG A 154 21.24 4.47 -6.10
N ASP A 155 21.87 3.94 -5.03
CA ASP A 155 21.15 3.52 -3.83
C ASP A 155 20.56 4.72 -3.08
N TYR A 156 21.27 5.86 -3.06
CA TYR A 156 20.73 7.13 -2.55
C TYR A 156 19.50 7.60 -3.31
N TRP A 157 19.56 7.64 -4.64
CA TRP A 157 18.42 8.06 -5.46
C TRP A 157 17.23 7.10 -5.32
N ARG A 158 17.52 5.81 -5.21
CA ARG A 158 16.47 4.81 -4.96
C ARG A 158 15.76 5.05 -3.63
N ALA A 159 16.50 5.30 -2.55
CA ALA A 159 15.92 5.63 -1.25
C ALA A 159 15.12 6.94 -1.29
N TYR A 160 15.64 7.96 -1.99
CA TYR A 160 14.95 9.23 -2.20
C TYR A 160 13.58 9.05 -2.86
N TYR A 161 13.53 8.33 -3.98
CA TYR A 161 12.27 8.08 -4.68
C TYR A 161 11.33 7.16 -3.90
N THR A 162 11.87 6.22 -3.12
CA THR A 162 11.06 5.40 -2.20
C THR A 162 10.40 6.27 -1.14
N LEU A 163 11.15 7.17 -0.51
CA LEU A 163 10.61 8.10 0.49
C LEU A 163 9.57 9.05 -0.12
N ARG A 164 9.86 9.59 -1.31
CA ARG A 164 8.93 10.43 -2.06
C ARG A 164 7.61 9.72 -2.37
N LEU A 165 7.67 8.46 -2.80
CA LEU A 165 6.49 7.63 -3.07
C LEU A 165 5.71 7.32 -1.79
N LEU A 166 6.41 6.97 -0.71
CA LEU A 166 5.80 6.63 0.57
C LEU A 166 5.06 7.82 1.19
N THR A 167 5.65 9.00 1.10
CA THR A 167 5.08 10.22 1.71
C THR A 167 4.16 11.00 0.77
N LEU A 168 4.14 10.66 -0.53
CA LEU A 168 3.49 11.45 -1.58
C LEU A 168 3.88 12.94 -1.52
N TYR A 169 5.16 13.21 -1.21
CA TYR A 169 5.69 14.55 -1.04
C TYR A 169 6.90 14.78 -1.95
N ASP A 170 6.88 15.90 -2.66
CA ASP A 170 8.01 16.36 -3.47
C ASP A 170 8.93 17.25 -2.63
N PHE A 171 10.07 16.71 -2.23
CA PHE A 171 11.03 17.40 -1.36
C PHE A 171 11.80 18.52 -2.09
N GLU A 172 11.90 18.47 -3.41
CA GLU A 172 12.56 19.52 -4.21
C GLU A 172 11.64 20.73 -4.39
N GLN A 173 10.37 20.48 -4.68
CA GLN A 173 9.37 21.53 -4.90
C GLN A 173 8.60 21.91 -3.63
N ASN A 174 8.89 21.22 -2.53
CA ASN A 174 8.28 21.42 -1.21
C ASN A 174 6.74 21.41 -1.25
N ARG A 175 6.16 20.44 -2.00
CA ARG A 175 4.71 20.30 -2.18
C ARG A 175 4.27 18.85 -2.17
N LYS A 176 2.98 18.62 -1.86
CA LYS A 176 2.37 17.31 -2.01
C LYS A 176 2.26 16.93 -3.50
N ILE A 177 2.44 15.66 -3.80
CA ILE A 177 2.18 15.08 -5.11
C ILE A 177 0.69 14.70 -5.15
N GLU A 178 -0.06 15.30 -6.06
CA GLU A 178 -1.47 14.97 -6.31
C GLU A 178 -1.60 13.74 -7.23
#